data_3f2cae3203768dc361d2903170df24b4
#
_entry.id   3f2cae3203768dc361d2903170df24b4
#
_cell.length_a   1.000
_cell.length_b   1.000
_cell.length_c   1.000
_cell.angle_alpha   90.00
_cell.angle_beta   90.00
_cell.angle_gamma   90.00
#
_symmetry.space_group_name_H-M   'P 1'
#
loop_
_entity.id
_entity.type
_entity.pdbx_description
1 polymer ?
#
loop_
_entity_poly.entity_id
_entity_poly.type
_entity_poly.pdbx_seq_one_letter_code
_entity_poly.pdbx_strand_id
1 'polypeptide(L)'
;MEIGINKKEHKHKGQLGGAANASNLKRINLALQGGGSHGAFAWGVLDRLLEDNCIDFDGISATSVGAVNATVLAYGLAVGGRAGARHALADIWRRVANLALLCPLHNPV
;
A
#
# COMPACT_ATOMS: atom_id res chain seq x y z
N MET A 1 5.09 -3.23 9.98
CA MET A 1 4.04 -3.56 8.99
C MET A 1 3.52 -4.96 9.26
N GLU A 2 2.24 -5.09 9.40
CA GLU A 2 1.60 -6.38 9.57
C GLU A 2 0.62 -6.62 8.43
N ILE A 3 0.55 -7.86 7.96
CA ILE A 3 -0.35 -8.26 6.90
C ILE A 3 -1.25 -9.36 7.44
N GLY A 4 -2.55 -9.04 7.55
CA GLY A 4 -3.55 -10.02 7.96
C GLY A 4 -4.25 -10.60 6.74
N ILE A 5 -4.36 -11.90 6.72
CA ILE A 5 -5.07 -12.60 5.65
C ILE A 5 -6.52 -12.80 6.08
N ASN A 6 -7.44 -12.23 5.33
CA ASN A 6 -8.85 -12.40 5.59
C ASN A 6 -9.33 -13.66 4.86
N LYS A 7 -9.65 -14.70 5.64
CA LYS A 7 -10.14 -15.98 5.11
C LYS A 7 -11.66 -16.01 4.88
N LYS A 8 -12.31 -14.87 4.84
CA LYS A 8 -13.73 -14.89 4.50
C LYS A 8 -13.90 -15.34 3.05
N GLU A 9 -14.19 -16.59 2.90
CA GLU A 9 -14.61 -17.12 1.62
C GLU A 9 -15.97 -16.52 1.27
N HIS A 10 -15.95 -15.50 0.44
CA HIS A 10 -17.17 -15.07 -0.20
C HIS A 10 -17.50 -16.05 -1.31
N LYS A 11 -18.33 -17.02 -0.99
CA LYS A 11 -18.92 -17.85 -2.04
C LYS A 11 -19.89 -17.01 -2.83
N HIS A 12 -19.39 -16.34 -3.84
CA HIS A 12 -20.27 -15.74 -4.83
C HIS A 12 -20.78 -16.83 -5.75
N LYS A 13 -21.91 -17.39 -5.36
CA LYS A 13 -22.63 -18.30 -6.25
C LYS A 13 -23.21 -17.48 -7.38
N GLY A 14 -22.82 -17.80 -8.61
CA GLY A 14 -23.49 -17.30 -9.79
C GLY A 14 -22.74 -16.26 -10.62
N GLN A 15 -21.50 -15.96 -10.31
CA GLN A 15 -20.69 -15.15 -11.20
C GLN A 15 -20.03 -16.02 -12.25
N LEU A 16 -20.55 -15.89 -13.45
CA LEU A 16 -20.02 -16.56 -14.61
C LEU A 16 -19.24 -15.53 -15.43
N GLY A 17 -18.13 -15.91 -16.00
CA GLY A 17 -17.32 -15.06 -16.86
C GLY A 17 -16.48 -14.08 -16.05
N GLY A 18 -15.27 -13.79 -16.43
CA GLY A 18 -14.38 -12.86 -15.75
C GLY A 18 -14.06 -13.19 -14.28
N ALA A 19 -14.91 -14.00 -13.67
CA ALA A 19 -14.79 -14.39 -12.27
C ALA A 19 -13.56 -15.26 -12.02
N ALA A 20 -13.00 -15.90 -13.02
CA ALA A 20 -11.80 -16.71 -12.89
C ALA A 20 -10.61 -15.91 -12.38
N ASN A 21 -10.46 -14.67 -12.84
CA ASN A 21 -9.37 -13.80 -12.38
C ASN A 21 -9.64 -13.24 -10.97
N ALA A 22 -10.90 -12.94 -10.67
CA ALA A 22 -11.29 -12.44 -9.36
C ALA A 22 -11.20 -13.53 -8.28
N SER A 23 -11.46 -14.80 -8.62
CA SER A 23 -11.42 -15.91 -7.68
C SER A 23 -10.00 -16.27 -7.22
N ASN A 24 -8.99 -15.85 -7.98
CA ASN A 24 -7.58 -16.09 -7.64
C ASN A 24 -6.95 -14.95 -6.84
N LEU A 25 -7.69 -13.86 -6.61
CA LEU A 25 -7.20 -12.74 -5.81
C LEU A 25 -7.27 -13.08 -4.34
N LYS A 26 -6.14 -12.98 -3.67
CA LYS A 26 -6.09 -13.04 -2.21
C LYS A 26 -6.41 -11.67 -1.66
N ARG A 27 -7.41 -11.60 -0.81
CA ARG A 27 -7.77 -10.39 -0.10
C ARG A 27 -7.05 -10.33 1.23
N ILE A 28 -6.33 -9.26 1.46
CA ILE A 28 -5.59 -9.07 2.69
C ILE A 28 -5.97 -7.76 3.36
N ASN A 29 -5.79 -7.71 4.67
CA ASN A 29 -5.86 -6.48 5.43
C ASN A 29 -4.44 -6.03 5.75
N LEU A 30 -4.18 -4.74 5.57
CA LEU A 30 -2.90 -4.14 5.88
C LEU A 30 -2.97 -3.40 7.22
N ALA A 31 -1.97 -3.59 8.06
CA ALA A 31 -1.77 -2.77 9.23
C ALA A 31 -0.39 -2.10 9.12
N LEU A 32 -0.38 -0.80 8.94
CA LEU A 32 0.82 -0.03 8.71
C LEU A 32 1.23 0.70 9.98
N GLN A 33 2.37 0.30 10.53
CA GLN A 33 2.91 0.93 11.73
C GLN A 33 3.57 2.27 11.41
N GLY A 34 3.58 3.14 12.42
CA GLY A 34 4.40 4.32 12.41
C GLY A 34 5.87 4.00 12.66
N GLY A 35 6.71 5.00 12.69
CA GLY A 35 8.11 4.83 13.02
C GLY A 35 9.07 5.55 12.08
N GLY A 36 8.73 6.72 11.62
CA GLY A 36 9.65 7.57 10.84
C GLY A 36 10.21 6.88 9.60
N SER A 37 11.49 6.54 9.64
CA SER A 37 12.19 5.91 8.52
C SER A 37 11.62 4.56 8.10
N HIS A 38 10.88 3.89 8.98
CA HIS A 38 10.22 2.64 8.62
C HIS A 38 9.11 2.84 7.58
N GLY A 39 8.65 4.08 7.40
CA GLY A 39 7.69 4.39 6.33
C GLY A 39 8.24 4.10 4.95
N ALA A 40 9.52 4.37 4.71
CA ALA A 40 10.16 4.05 3.43
C ALA A 40 10.30 2.54 3.22
N PHE A 41 10.58 1.81 4.28
CA PHE A 41 10.59 0.34 4.22
C PHE A 41 9.21 -0.19 3.86
N ALA A 42 8.16 0.30 4.52
CA ALA A 42 6.79 -0.08 4.21
C ALA A 42 6.42 0.24 2.76
N TRP A 43 6.88 1.38 2.24
CA TRP A 43 6.71 1.71 0.83
C TRP A 43 7.30 0.62 -0.08
N GLY A 44 8.51 0.17 0.19
CA GLY A 44 9.13 -0.89 -0.59
C GLY A 44 8.30 -2.18 -0.60
N VAL A 45 7.76 -2.56 0.56
CA VAL A 45 6.88 -3.73 0.66
C VAL A 45 5.58 -3.52 -0.10
N LEU A 46 4.95 -2.35 0.04
CA LEU A 46 3.72 -2.02 -0.67
C LEU A 46 3.93 -2.03 -2.18
N ASP A 47 5.05 -1.49 -2.64
CA ASP A 47 5.39 -1.49 -4.06
C ASP A 47 5.46 -2.90 -4.63
N ARG A 48 6.09 -3.80 -3.89
CA ARG A 48 6.18 -5.21 -4.29
C ARG A 48 4.83 -5.90 -4.28
N LEU A 49 4.01 -5.63 -3.28
CA LEU A 49 2.66 -6.19 -3.21
C LEU A 49 1.79 -5.70 -4.36
N LEU A 50 1.95 -4.45 -4.77
CA LEU A 50 1.20 -3.88 -5.87
C LEU A 50 1.62 -4.43 -7.24
N GLU A 51 2.86 -4.91 -7.37
CA GLU A 51 3.30 -5.61 -8.56
C GLU A 51 2.60 -6.94 -8.74
N ASP A 52 2.18 -7.56 -7.64
CA ASP A 52 1.57 -8.86 -7.68
C ASP A 52 0.07 -8.74 -7.94
N ASN A 53 -0.35 -9.18 -9.11
CA ASN A 53 -1.75 -9.10 -9.52
C ASN A 53 -2.66 -10.09 -8.79
N CYS A 54 -2.12 -10.89 -7.88
CA CYS A 54 -2.87 -11.88 -7.12
C CYS A 54 -3.33 -11.39 -5.76
N ILE A 55 -3.00 -10.15 -5.39
CA ILE A 55 -3.30 -9.58 -4.08
C ILE A 55 -4.21 -8.36 -4.22
N ASP A 56 -5.25 -8.34 -3.42
CA ASP A 56 -6.15 -7.20 -3.30
C ASP A 56 -6.26 -6.78 -1.83
N PHE A 57 -6.51 -5.51 -1.60
CA PHE A 57 -6.60 -4.97 -0.25
C PHE A 57 -8.05 -4.80 0.16
N ASP A 58 -8.43 -5.48 1.24
CA ASP A 58 -9.79 -5.41 1.77
C ASP A 58 -9.95 -4.27 2.78
N GLY A 59 -8.92 -4.04 3.57
CA GLY A 59 -8.91 -2.97 4.55
C GLY A 59 -7.50 -2.54 4.87
N ILE A 60 -7.37 -1.29 5.31
CA ILE A 60 -6.09 -0.70 5.69
C ILE A 60 -6.27 0.02 7.02
N SER A 61 -5.46 -0.35 8.01
CA SER A 61 -5.33 0.42 9.24
C SER A 61 -3.92 0.95 9.36
N ALA A 62 -3.77 2.12 9.94
CA ALA A 62 -2.47 2.77 9.96
C ALA A 62 -2.36 3.78 11.09
N THR A 63 -1.12 4.03 11.53
CA THR A 63 -0.80 5.05 12.52
C THR A 63 0.42 5.83 12.08
N SER A 64 0.47 7.12 12.38
CA SER A 64 1.61 8.01 12.15
C SER A 64 2.02 8.01 10.67
N VAL A 65 3.30 7.77 10.36
CA VAL A 65 3.79 7.72 8.97
C VAL A 65 3.12 6.61 8.16
N GLY A 66 2.64 5.56 8.83
CA GLY A 66 1.84 4.53 8.19
C GLY A 66 0.54 5.09 7.62
N ALA A 67 -0.05 6.10 8.29
CA ALA A 67 -1.25 6.77 7.78
C ALA A 67 -0.96 7.53 6.48
N VAL A 68 0.22 8.07 6.32
CA VAL A 68 0.65 8.71 5.07
C VAL A 68 0.67 7.67 3.94
N ASN A 69 1.34 6.54 4.17
CA ASN A 69 1.37 5.45 3.20
C ASN A 69 -0.04 4.95 2.85
N ALA A 70 -0.89 4.76 3.87
CA ALA A 70 -2.25 4.29 3.68
C ALA A 70 -3.08 5.24 2.83
N THR A 71 -3.00 6.53 3.13
CA THR A 71 -3.74 7.56 2.40
C THR A 71 -3.31 7.63 0.93
N VAL A 72 -2.00 7.64 0.69
CA VAL A 72 -1.44 7.71 -0.65
C VAL A 72 -1.77 6.44 -1.44
N LEU A 73 -1.68 5.29 -0.79
CA LEU A 73 -2.06 4.02 -1.39
C LEU A 73 -3.52 4.00 -1.81
N ALA A 74 -4.42 4.37 -0.90
CA ALA A 74 -5.86 4.39 -1.19
C ALA A 74 -6.19 5.37 -2.31
N TYR A 75 -5.62 6.55 -2.26
CA TYR A 75 -5.80 7.56 -3.31
C TYR A 75 -5.30 7.05 -4.66
N GLY A 76 -4.09 6.51 -4.70
CA GLY A 76 -3.51 6.01 -5.93
C GLY A 76 -4.30 4.86 -6.54
N LEU A 77 -4.79 3.95 -5.70
CA LEU A 77 -5.65 2.86 -6.14
C LEU A 77 -6.96 3.37 -6.75
N ALA A 78 -7.56 4.37 -6.12
CA ALA A 78 -8.83 4.93 -6.59
C ALA A 78 -8.68 5.68 -7.91
N VAL A 79 -7.57 6.37 -8.11
CA VAL A 79 -7.37 7.22 -9.28
C VAL A 79 -6.77 6.46 -10.46
N GLY A 80 -5.86 5.55 -10.21
CA GLY A 80 -5.10 4.88 -11.28
C GLY A 80 -4.83 3.41 -11.07
N GLY A 81 -5.55 2.75 -10.16
CA GLY A 81 -5.34 1.34 -9.89
C GLY A 81 -3.96 1.05 -9.29
N ARG A 82 -3.47 -0.14 -9.49
CA ARG A 82 -2.18 -0.57 -8.93
C ARG A 82 -1.02 0.28 -9.41
N ALA A 83 -0.97 0.56 -10.70
CA ALA A 83 0.08 1.42 -11.27
C ALA A 83 0.00 2.84 -10.70
N GLY A 84 -1.20 3.38 -10.54
CA GLY A 84 -1.41 4.70 -9.94
C GLY A 84 -0.95 4.74 -8.49
N ALA A 85 -1.23 3.70 -7.73
CA ALA A 85 -0.79 3.60 -6.34
C ALA A 85 0.73 3.54 -6.24
N ARG A 86 1.38 2.74 -7.06
CA ARG A 86 2.85 2.66 -7.10
C ARG A 86 3.48 4.00 -7.44
N HIS A 87 2.91 4.68 -8.42
CA HIS A 87 3.41 5.99 -8.84
C HIS A 87 3.24 7.04 -7.74
N ALA A 88 2.07 7.06 -7.10
CA ALA A 88 1.79 8.02 -6.04
C ALA A 88 2.71 7.83 -4.83
N LEU A 89 2.95 6.58 -4.43
CA LEU A 89 3.85 6.26 -3.34
C LEU A 89 5.30 6.67 -3.67
N ALA A 90 5.75 6.38 -4.87
CA ALA A 90 7.09 6.77 -5.31
C ALA A 90 7.25 8.27 -5.31
N ASP A 91 6.23 9.00 -5.76
CA ASP A 91 6.26 10.46 -5.83
C ASP A 91 6.36 11.09 -4.44
N ILE A 92 5.53 10.66 -3.49
CA ILE A 92 5.56 11.22 -2.14
C ILE A 92 6.89 10.93 -1.44
N TRP A 93 7.44 9.74 -1.59
CA TRP A 93 8.69 9.40 -0.93
C TRP A 93 9.89 10.08 -1.56
N ARG A 94 9.87 10.35 -2.86
CA ARG A 94 10.89 11.18 -3.50
C ARG A 94 10.86 12.60 -2.96
N ARG A 95 9.66 13.16 -2.78
CA ARG A 95 9.51 14.50 -2.20
C ARG A 95 10.03 14.55 -0.78
N VAL A 96 9.75 13.54 0.01
CA VAL A 96 10.26 13.43 1.38
C VAL A 96 11.77 13.37 1.39
N ALA A 97 12.35 12.56 0.52
CA ALA A 97 13.81 12.46 0.40
C ALA A 97 14.45 13.79 0.00
N ASN A 98 13.86 14.50 -0.94
CA ASN A 98 14.35 15.81 -1.36
C ASN A 98 14.28 16.83 -0.22
N LEU A 99 13.22 16.82 0.56
CA LEU A 99 13.11 17.70 1.71
C LEU A 99 14.16 17.38 2.76
N ALA A 100 14.44 16.12 2.99
CA ALA A 100 15.48 15.72 3.95
C ALA A 100 16.87 16.19 3.50
N LEU A 101 17.13 16.16 2.20
CA LEU A 101 18.40 16.64 1.66
C LEU A 101 18.52 18.16 1.73
N LEU A 102 17.39 18.87 1.62
CA LEU A 102 17.37 20.33 1.65
C LEU A 102 17.29 20.92 3.05
N CYS A 103 17.18 20.09 4.07
CA CYS A 103 17.02 20.54 5.45
C CYS A 103 18.31 20.27 6.23
N PRO A 104 19.28 21.18 6.22
CA PRO A 104 20.55 20.97 6.92
C PRO A 104 20.40 20.92 8.44
N LEU A 105 19.33 21.44 8.98
CA LEU A 105 19.04 21.37 10.42
C LEU A 105 18.69 19.97 10.87
N HIS A 106 18.50 19.08 9.94
CA HIS A 106 18.10 17.71 10.21
C HIS A 106 19.30 16.79 10.31
N ASN A 107 20.45 17.34 10.31
CA ASN A 107 21.64 16.53 10.47
C ASN A 107 21.82 16.22 11.96
N PRO A 108 21.52 14.99 12.39
CA PRO A 108 21.68 14.63 13.82
C PRO A 108 23.08 14.36 14.08
N VAL A 109 23.97 14.84 13.60
CA VAL A 109 25.36 14.52 13.96
C VAL A 109 25.58 13.05 14.24
#